data_43cbce66c6885a0ff04c066a71e314da
#
_entry.id   43cbce66c6885a0ff04c066a71e314da
#
_cell.length_a   1.000
_cell.length_b   1.000
_cell.length_c   1.000
_cell.angle_alpha   90.00
_cell.angle_beta   90.00
_cell.angle_gamma   90.00
#
_symmetry.space_group_name_H-M   'P 1'
#
loop_
_entity.id
_entity.type
_entity.pdbx_description
1 polymer ?
#
loop_
_entity_poly.entity_id
_entity_poly.type
_entity_poly.pdbx_seq_one_letter_code
_entity_poly.pdbx_strand_id
1 'polypeptide(L)'
;LVGIPARWQSGLSVSPTGVGCHDWAMFYIAPKGWMYADCSFGASMARQGEEELRRHYFGSLDTGRMVANRAFEAPFDPPMYGFRSDPYDNQSGECEVDGVGLYGDALDTRKELVDFEDL
;
A
#
# COMPACT_ATOMS: atom_id res chain seq x y z
N LEU A 1 -20.29 -10.31 4.47
CA LEU A 1 -20.08 -8.90 4.13
C LEU A 1 -21.06 -8.05 4.94
N VAL A 2 -20.55 -7.03 5.62
CA VAL A 2 -21.33 -6.22 6.58
C VAL A 2 -21.90 -4.93 5.97
N GLY A 3 -21.79 -4.75 4.65
CA GLY A 3 -22.36 -3.61 3.93
C GLY A 3 -21.65 -2.26 4.13
N ILE A 4 -20.47 -2.24 4.70
CA ILE A 4 -19.66 -1.02 4.83
C ILE A 4 -18.88 -0.81 3.52
N PRO A 5 -19.06 0.34 2.83
CA PRO A 5 -18.24 0.66 1.67
C PRO A 5 -16.76 0.72 2.04
N ALA A 6 -15.93 0.03 1.28
CA ALA A 6 -14.50 0.03 1.48
C ALA A 6 -13.74 0.23 0.15
N ARG A 7 -12.56 0.80 0.23
CA ARG A 7 -11.61 1.01 -0.88
C ARG A 7 -10.23 0.57 -0.43
N TRP A 8 -9.48 0.08 -1.38
CA TRP A 8 -8.09 -0.25 -1.19
C TRP A 8 -7.19 0.87 -1.75
N GLN A 9 -6.02 1.02 -1.16
CA GLN A 9 -4.95 1.87 -1.64
C GLN A 9 -3.62 1.18 -1.38
N SER A 10 -2.67 1.34 -2.29
CA SER A 10 -1.27 0.99 -2.07
C SER A 10 -0.35 2.16 -2.37
N GLY A 11 0.87 2.05 -1.88
CA GLY A 11 1.88 3.08 -2.07
C GLY A 11 3.12 2.85 -1.24
N LEU A 12 3.72 3.93 -0.80
CA LEU A 12 4.90 3.90 0.03
C LEU A 12 4.55 4.26 1.48
N SER A 13 5.22 3.57 2.38
CA SER A 13 5.35 3.97 3.78
C SER A 13 6.76 4.49 3.98
N VAL A 14 6.87 5.76 4.35
CA VAL A 14 8.13 6.48 4.50
C VAL A 14 8.35 6.83 5.96
N SER A 15 9.56 6.64 6.45
CA SER A 15 9.99 7.01 7.80
C SER A 15 11.42 7.51 7.76
N PRO A 16 11.95 8.13 8.82
CA PRO A 16 13.34 8.54 8.89
C PRO A 16 14.34 7.38 8.66
N THR A 17 13.91 6.15 8.85
CA THR A 17 14.75 4.95 8.72
C THR A 17 14.67 4.30 7.34
N GLY A 18 13.80 4.76 6.46
CA GLY A 18 13.71 4.23 5.11
C GLY A 18 12.32 4.30 4.49
N VAL A 19 12.21 3.70 3.32
CA VAL A 19 11.01 3.62 2.52
C VAL A 19 10.68 2.16 2.19
N GLY A 20 9.41 1.80 2.33
CA GLY A 20 8.90 0.48 1.95
C GLY A 20 7.57 0.58 1.22
N CYS A 21 7.20 -0.48 0.51
CA CYS A 21 5.86 -0.58 -0.06
C CYS A 21 4.87 -1.04 1.01
N HIS A 22 3.66 -0.51 0.93
CA HIS A 22 2.60 -0.87 1.85
C HIS A 22 1.23 -0.63 1.24
N ASP A 23 0.23 -1.33 1.76
CA ASP A 23 -1.17 -1.16 1.38
C ASP A 23 -2.06 -0.98 2.62
N TRP A 24 -3.16 -0.28 2.43
CA TRP A 24 -4.14 0.02 3.48
C TRP A 24 -5.53 0.16 2.89
N ALA A 25 -6.51 0.24 3.74
CA ALA A 25 -7.91 0.41 3.36
C ALA A 25 -8.42 1.81 3.72
N MET A 26 -9.48 2.21 3.02
CA MET A 26 -10.41 3.23 3.46
C MET A 26 -11.79 2.61 3.63
N PHE A 27 -12.56 3.06 4.62
CA PHE A 27 -13.94 2.66 4.83
C PHE A 27 -14.81 3.87 5.11
N TYR A 28 -16.08 3.79 4.76
CA TYR A 28 -17.02 4.91 4.90
C TYR A 28 -17.93 4.73 6.10
N ILE A 29 -17.99 5.74 6.96
CA ILE A 29 -18.94 5.83 8.07
C ILE A 29 -19.67 7.18 8.04
N ALA A 30 -20.98 7.15 7.86
CA ALA A 30 -21.79 8.36 7.99
C ALA A 30 -21.87 8.81 9.47
N PRO A 31 -21.85 10.09 9.78
CA PRO A 31 -21.64 11.24 8.88
C PRO A 31 -20.17 11.62 8.70
N LYS A 32 -19.20 10.83 9.24
CA LYS A 32 -17.77 11.17 9.24
C LYS A 32 -17.11 11.11 7.85
N GLY A 33 -17.66 10.30 6.93
CA GLY A 33 -17.08 10.13 5.60
C GLY A 33 -16.07 8.98 5.51
N TRP A 34 -15.09 9.12 4.63
CA TRP A 34 -14.03 8.14 4.43
C TRP A 34 -12.97 8.24 5.51
N MET A 35 -12.68 7.12 6.14
CA MET A 35 -11.66 6.96 7.18
C MET A 35 -10.65 5.90 6.75
N TYR A 36 -9.45 5.97 7.28
CA TYR A 36 -8.38 5.03 6.97
C TYR A 36 -8.35 3.84 7.94
N ALA A 37 -7.86 2.71 7.46
CA ALA A 37 -7.53 1.56 8.28
C ALA A 37 -6.29 0.85 7.75
N ASP A 38 -5.28 0.72 8.58
CA ASP A 38 -4.12 -0.13 8.35
C ASP A 38 -4.19 -1.34 9.27
N CYS A 39 -4.79 -2.42 8.76
CA CYS A 39 -5.03 -3.60 9.56
C CYS A 39 -3.74 -4.33 9.96
N SER A 40 -2.69 -4.26 9.14
CA SER A 40 -1.43 -4.95 9.43
C SER A 40 -0.62 -4.21 10.50
N PHE A 41 -0.51 -2.89 10.42
CA PHE A 41 0.12 -2.08 11.47
C PHE A 41 -0.69 -2.12 12.75
N GLY A 42 -2.02 -1.96 12.67
CA GLY A 42 -2.89 -2.08 13.83
C GLY A 42 -2.78 -3.44 14.52
N ALA A 43 -2.72 -4.55 13.78
CA ALA A 43 -2.51 -5.87 14.35
C ALA A 43 -1.11 -6.04 14.95
N SER A 44 -0.09 -5.42 14.36
CA SER A 44 1.26 -5.41 14.93
C SER A 44 1.30 -4.69 16.27
N MET A 45 0.69 -3.50 16.34
CA MET A 45 0.60 -2.73 17.58
C MET A 45 -0.17 -3.50 18.68
N ALA A 46 -1.27 -4.15 18.30
CA ALA A 46 -2.02 -5.00 19.24
C ALA A 46 -1.15 -6.11 19.84
N ARG A 47 -0.32 -6.77 19.03
CA ARG A 47 0.59 -7.83 19.54
C ARG A 47 1.69 -7.30 20.47
N GLN A 48 2.03 -6.03 20.36
CA GLN A 48 3.00 -5.34 21.21
C GLN A 48 2.37 -4.72 22.47
N GLY A 49 1.03 -4.77 22.58
CA GLY A 49 0.30 -4.16 23.70
C GLY A 49 0.10 -2.65 23.54
N GLU A 50 0.40 -2.09 22.38
CA GLU A 50 0.30 -0.66 22.06
C GLU A 50 -1.12 -0.30 21.62
N GLU A 51 -2.05 -0.27 22.57
CA GLU A 51 -3.48 -0.14 22.28
C GLU A 51 -3.85 1.22 21.67
N GLU A 52 -3.16 2.31 22.03
CA GLU A 52 -3.40 3.63 21.45
C GLU A 52 -3.01 3.67 19.98
N LEU A 53 -1.85 3.14 19.64
CA LEU A 53 -1.39 3.02 18.24
C LEU A 53 -2.27 2.07 17.44
N ARG A 54 -2.73 0.97 18.05
CA ARG A 54 -3.72 0.09 17.41
C ARG A 54 -4.98 0.86 17.01
N ARG A 55 -5.49 1.71 17.89
CA ARG A 55 -6.67 2.54 17.61
C ARG A 55 -6.40 3.62 16.59
N HIS A 56 -5.20 4.20 16.61
CA HIS A 56 -4.78 5.17 15.61
C HIS A 56 -4.91 4.60 14.19
N TYR A 57 -4.41 3.38 13.95
CA TYR A 57 -4.49 2.72 12.66
C TYR A 57 -5.89 2.19 12.27
N PHE A 58 -6.90 2.44 13.10
CA PHE A 58 -8.30 2.21 12.79
C PHE A 58 -9.08 3.53 12.83
N GLY A 59 -8.83 4.37 11.85
CA GLY A 59 -9.44 5.69 11.69
C GLY A 59 -8.48 6.70 11.09
N SER A 60 -7.17 6.48 11.21
CA SER A 60 -6.12 7.37 10.75
C SER A 60 -4.92 6.59 10.19
N LEU A 61 -3.99 7.30 9.59
CA LEU A 61 -2.65 6.83 9.21
C LEU A 61 -1.61 7.82 9.73
N ASP A 62 -0.36 7.37 9.79
CA ASP A 62 0.78 8.28 9.94
C ASP A 62 0.98 9.16 8.69
N THR A 63 1.76 10.24 8.83
CA THR A 63 1.99 11.21 7.75
C THR A 63 2.90 10.69 6.65
N GLY A 64 3.67 9.64 6.91
CA GLY A 64 4.62 9.05 5.96
C GLY A 64 3.97 8.13 4.90
N ARG A 65 2.72 8.40 4.50
CA ARG A 65 2.01 7.59 3.51
C ARG A 65 1.86 8.32 2.18
N MET A 66 2.43 7.74 1.15
CA MET A 66 2.29 8.22 -0.23
C MET A 66 1.45 7.23 -1.05
N VAL A 67 0.26 7.65 -1.47
CA VAL A 67 -0.60 6.83 -2.33
C VAL A 67 -0.01 6.78 -3.73
N ALA A 68 0.28 5.59 -4.22
CA ALA A 68 0.72 5.33 -5.60
C ALA A 68 -0.42 4.78 -6.45
N ASN A 69 -1.24 3.87 -5.92
CA ASN A 69 -2.28 3.19 -6.67
C ASN A 69 -3.57 3.03 -5.87
N ARG A 70 -4.69 3.03 -6.58
CA ARG A 70 -6.05 2.78 -6.05
C ARG A 70 -6.80 1.68 -6.80
N ALA A 71 -6.18 1.12 -7.81
CA ALA A 71 -6.72 0.05 -8.62
C ALA A 71 -5.98 -1.25 -8.30
N PHE A 72 -6.74 -2.28 -7.93
CA PHE A 72 -6.20 -3.60 -7.67
C PHE A 72 -6.11 -4.37 -8.99
N GLU A 73 -4.91 -4.85 -9.32
CA GLU A 73 -4.66 -5.70 -10.49
C GLU A 73 -5.23 -5.14 -11.81
N ALA A 74 -5.18 -3.81 -11.95
CA ALA A 74 -5.66 -3.16 -13.17
C ALA A 74 -4.72 -3.48 -14.35
N PRO A 75 -5.25 -3.65 -15.58
CA PRO A 75 -4.40 -3.85 -16.74
C PRO A 75 -3.49 -2.64 -16.98
N PHE A 76 -2.28 -2.89 -17.42
CA PHE A 76 -1.39 -1.82 -17.92
C PHE A 76 -1.90 -1.23 -19.23
N ASP A 77 -1.39 -0.04 -19.58
CA ASP A 77 -1.59 0.58 -20.88
C ASP A 77 -0.21 0.98 -21.47
N PRO A 78 0.29 0.24 -22.47
CA PRO A 78 -0.29 -0.93 -23.13
C PRO A 78 -0.33 -2.16 -22.20
N PRO A 79 -1.27 -3.10 -22.43
CA PRO A 79 -1.39 -4.29 -21.58
C PRO A 79 -0.23 -5.26 -21.78
N MET A 80 0.15 -5.95 -20.71
CA MET A 80 1.06 -7.08 -20.80
C MET A 80 0.40 -8.27 -21.50
N TYR A 81 1.19 -9.08 -22.21
CA TYR A 81 0.77 -10.40 -22.70
C TYR A 81 0.79 -11.46 -21.59
N GLY A 82 1.71 -11.31 -20.62
CA GLY A 82 1.80 -12.18 -19.46
C GLY A 82 0.75 -11.85 -18.38
N PHE A 83 0.69 -12.69 -17.34
CA PHE A 83 -0.19 -12.43 -16.21
C PHE A 83 0.42 -11.34 -15.29
N ARG A 84 -0.44 -10.66 -14.57
CA ARG A 84 -0.06 -9.69 -13.54
C ARG A 84 0.30 -10.44 -12.24
N SER A 85 1.56 -10.31 -11.78
CA SER A 85 2.06 -10.97 -10.58
C SER A 85 2.06 -10.04 -9.35
N ASP A 86 2.12 -8.74 -9.57
CA ASP A 86 2.05 -7.73 -8.53
C ASP A 86 0.68 -7.02 -8.56
N PRO A 87 -0.32 -7.52 -7.80
CA PRO A 87 -1.65 -6.93 -7.79
C PRO A 87 -1.69 -5.52 -7.21
N TYR A 88 -0.63 -5.13 -6.51
CA TYR A 88 -0.52 -3.83 -5.82
C TYR A 88 0.25 -2.79 -6.63
N ASP A 89 0.89 -3.18 -7.74
CA ASP A 89 1.63 -2.35 -8.69
C ASP A 89 2.86 -1.61 -8.13
N ASN A 90 3.26 -1.87 -6.89
CA ASN A 90 4.39 -1.20 -6.27
C ASN A 90 5.14 -2.04 -5.23
N GLN A 91 4.75 -3.28 -5.02
CA GLN A 91 5.38 -4.13 -4.00
C GLN A 91 6.61 -4.86 -4.53
N SER A 92 6.40 -5.78 -5.46
CA SER A 92 7.49 -6.56 -6.06
C SER A 92 7.99 -5.94 -7.35
N GLY A 93 7.11 -5.27 -8.07
CA GLY A 93 7.32 -4.83 -9.43
C GLY A 93 7.15 -5.96 -10.45
N GLU A 94 6.82 -5.56 -11.66
CA GLU A 94 6.73 -6.44 -12.81
C GLU A 94 6.88 -5.63 -14.10
N CYS A 95 7.46 -6.24 -15.13
CA CYS A 95 7.50 -5.65 -16.45
C CYS A 95 7.51 -6.73 -17.54
N GLU A 96 7.37 -6.31 -18.77
CA GLU A 96 7.45 -7.19 -19.92
C GLU A 96 8.40 -6.59 -20.97
N VAL A 97 9.32 -7.39 -21.46
CA VAL A 97 10.26 -7.01 -22.51
C VAL A 97 10.17 -8.02 -23.64
N ASP A 98 9.89 -7.57 -24.85
CA ASP A 98 9.75 -8.42 -26.05
C ASP A 98 8.76 -9.59 -25.87
N GLY A 99 7.66 -9.35 -25.15
CA GLY A 99 6.63 -10.35 -24.86
C GLY A 99 7.01 -11.38 -23.77
N VAL A 100 8.11 -11.14 -23.06
CA VAL A 100 8.53 -11.98 -21.92
C VAL A 100 8.33 -11.23 -20.62
N GLY A 101 7.46 -11.76 -19.75
CA GLY A 101 7.21 -11.20 -18.41
C GLY A 101 8.44 -11.41 -17.50
N LEU A 102 8.83 -10.37 -16.79
CA LEU A 102 9.89 -10.38 -15.78
C LEU A 102 9.28 -10.15 -14.42
N TYR A 103 9.52 -11.08 -13.50
CA TYR A 103 8.93 -11.13 -12.16
C TYR A 103 9.97 -11.53 -11.12
N GLY A 104 9.76 -11.12 -9.87
CA GLY A 104 10.59 -11.54 -8.75
C GLY A 104 12.08 -11.33 -9.00
N ASP A 105 12.87 -12.40 -8.91
CA ASP A 105 14.33 -12.36 -9.07
C ASP A 105 14.83 -11.97 -10.47
N ALA A 106 13.93 -11.95 -11.46
CA ALA A 106 14.24 -11.47 -12.81
C ALA A 106 14.16 -9.95 -12.95
N LEU A 107 13.69 -9.26 -11.91
CA LEU A 107 13.49 -7.82 -11.87
C LEU A 107 14.09 -7.22 -10.61
N ASP A 108 15.11 -6.36 -10.77
CA ASP A 108 15.67 -5.62 -9.67
C ASP A 108 14.94 -4.27 -9.52
N THR A 109 14.30 -4.08 -8.37
CA THR A 109 13.60 -2.83 -8.03
C THR A 109 14.25 -2.19 -6.83
N ARG A 110 14.58 -0.90 -6.92
CA ARG A 110 15.17 -0.15 -5.82
C ARG A 110 14.30 1.06 -5.46
N LYS A 111 14.05 1.20 -4.18
CA LYS A 111 13.44 2.38 -3.58
C LYS A 111 14.45 3.00 -2.61
N GLU A 112 14.64 4.29 -2.71
CA GLU A 112 15.64 5.01 -1.92
C GLU A 112 14.99 6.26 -1.32
N LEU A 113 15.19 6.43 -0.01
CA LEU A 113 14.89 7.67 0.68
C LEU A 113 16.04 8.64 0.43
N VAL A 114 15.76 9.73 -0.26
CA VAL A 114 16.77 10.74 -0.60
C VAL A 114 16.86 11.80 0.49
N ASP A 115 15.71 12.19 1.03
CA ASP A 115 15.62 13.20 2.08
C ASP A 115 14.35 13.01 2.90
N PHE A 116 14.35 13.45 4.16
CA PHE A 116 13.23 13.40 5.06
C PHE A 116 13.23 14.61 5.98
N GLU A 117 12.21 15.45 5.90
CA GLU A 117 11.99 16.57 6.80
C GLU A 117 10.76 16.33 7.66
N ASP A 118 10.88 16.46 8.96
CA ASP A 118 9.77 16.52 9.90
C ASP A 118 9.23 17.97 9.91
N LEU A 119 7.99 18.14 9.49
CA LEU A 119 7.28 19.42 9.41
C LEU A 119 6.48 19.70 10.68
#